data_934f31ecae0090ffef67c9f2586daf26
#
_entry.id   934f31ecae0090ffef67c9f2586daf26
#
_cell.length_a   1.000
_cell.length_b   1.000
_cell.length_c   1.000
_cell.angle_alpha   90.00
_cell.angle_beta   90.00
_cell.angle_gamma   90.00
#
_symmetry.space_group_name_H-M   'P 1'
#
loop_
_entity.id
_entity.type
_entity.pdbx_description
1 polymer ?
#
loop_
_entity_poly.entity_id
_entity_poly.type
_entity_poly.pdbx_seq_one_letter_code
_entity_poly.pdbx_strand_id
1 'polypeptide(L)'
;MHSASDTTGCSTQSARDPLNRKATNTMRTRLVSSIAATGLLVVGCSMTSAHAPPLGSAQPPSQTPLQWSPCPDGVENPGAGPPRLQCAVVQVPLDYRDAEGDQIDLTISRLPSKNPEARRGSLMLNPGGPGGSGLNQPVFLTQQGIAPELLDTYDLIGMDTRGVGHSSPISCGFSSDVQYYGSIPPFAFDDAAFAEQVRTAEAVANRCSDNNDGRMRHVTTANIARDLDRIRAALGEQKGNYLGYSYGSALGAAYASMFPDATDRIVLDSNIGDTHLDQAGMRRYARGMEDTFPDFARWAADRDSHYGLGNTPEAVRDTYFAIADKLDRSPVDGIDGRTFRLGMFVSLYNPSSYDATAQNWIAMRDGAPNDAPLAISAAAVGSDNSWSVFLAVTCNDVEWPSDPEVYKQAVEDDRKKYPLYGAAPANIMPCAYWQIDRTEEPAAVDDEGPTNVLVAQHQRDPVTPHVNGERINEKFGERSRLLSVDGSGHGVYALGKNVCAQDVITDYLVDGTMPEEDVTCPA
;
A
#
# COMPACT_ATOMS: atom_id res chain seq x y z
N MET A 1 10.00 70.11 -2.39
CA MET A 1 10.81 70.42 -3.59
C MET A 1 10.58 69.24 -4.52
N HIS A 2 9.71 69.44 -5.42
CA HIS A 2 9.82 69.52 -6.88
C HIS A 2 10.28 68.18 -7.49
N SER A 3 9.69 67.57 -8.44
CA SER A 3 8.54 67.77 -9.41
C SER A 3 8.57 66.51 -10.26
N ALA A 4 7.47 65.82 -10.50
CA ALA A 4 6.59 65.92 -11.66
C ALA A 4 7.34 65.70 -12.99
N SER A 5 6.93 64.81 -13.85
CA SER A 5 5.81 64.81 -14.79
C SER A 5 5.87 63.57 -15.67
N ASP A 6 4.78 62.85 -15.87
CA ASP A 6 3.85 62.96 -17.04
C ASP A 6 4.45 62.41 -18.35
N THR A 7 3.79 61.63 -19.17
CA THR A 7 2.44 61.54 -19.74
C THR A 7 2.36 60.34 -20.68
N THR A 8 1.33 59.75 -20.85
CA THR A 8 0.14 59.59 -21.71
C THR A 8 0.17 58.24 -22.41
N GLY A 9 -0.83 57.40 -22.48
CA GLY A 9 -2.25 57.59 -22.62
C GLY A 9 -2.75 56.85 -23.86
N CYS A 10 -3.84 56.12 -23.69
CA CYS A 10 -4.93 55.83 -24.64
C CYS A 10 -5.38 54.37 -24.52
N SER A 11 -6.43 54.03 -23.83
CA SER A 11 -7.90 53.99 -23.96
C SER A 11 -8.42 53.47 -25.30
N THR A 12 -9.27 52.41 -25.22
CA THR A 12 -10.74 52.30 -25.41
C THR A 12 -11.13 50.83 -25.44
N GLN A 13 -11.94 50.33 -24.53
CA GLN A 13 -13.40 50.18 -24.53
C GLN A 13 -13.92 49.45 -25.78
N SER A 14 -14.74 48.40 -25.74
CA SER A 14 -16.06 48.20 -25.15
C SER A 14 -16.55 46.78 -25.55
N ALA A 15 -16.99 45.93 -24.66
CA ALA A 15 -18.33 45.56 -24.24
C ALA A 15 -19.23 44.86 -25.30
N ARG A 16 -19.73 43.70 -24.92
CA ARG A 16 -21.12 43.17 -24.85
C ARG A 16 -21.35 41.82 -25.48
N ASP A 17 -21.65 40.87 -24.60
CA ASP A 17 -22.61 39.80 -24.78
C ASP A 17 -24.04 40.33 -25.13
N PRO A 18 -25.07 39.56 -25.52
CA PRO A 18 -25.32 38.10 -25.42
C PRO A 18 -26.29 37.48 -26.48
N LEU A 19 -26.60 36.19 -26.28
CA LEU A 19 -27.88 35.47 -26.54
C LEU A 19 -28.16 34.78 -27.88
N ASN A 20 -28.19 33.44 -27.80
CA ASN A 20 -29.36 32.58 -28.06
C ASN A 20 -29.99 32.53 -29.46
N ARG A 21 -30.04 31.34 -30.06
CA ARG A 21 -31.24 30.64 -30.54
C ARG A 21 -30.98 29.37 -31.35
N LYS A 22 -31.58 28.37 -30.89
CA LYS A 22 -32.19 27.12 -31.43
C LYS A 22 -32.42 27.01 -32.94
N ALA A 23 -32.16 25.77 -33.37
CA ALA A 23 -33.03 24.82 -34.14
C ALA A 23 -33.25 25.05 -35.62
N THR A 24 -33.05 24.08 -36.43
CA THR A 24 -34.00 23.13 -37.08
C THR A 24 -33.48 22.65 -38.43
N ASN A 25 -33.49 21.33 -38.54
CA ASN A 25 -33.97 20.47 -39.65
C ASN A 25 -34.00 21.02 -41.09
N THR A 26 -33.46 20.29 -42.07
CA THR A 26 -34.18 19.45 -43.03
C THR A 26 -33.39 19.10 -44.30
N MET A 27 -33.34 17.83 -44.59
CA MET A 27 -33.75 17.13 -45.83
C MET A 27 -33.06 17.38 -47.18
N ARG A 28 -32.47 16.29 -47.65
CA ARG A 28 -32.52 15.72 -49.03
C ARG A 28 -32.21 16.61 -50.21
N THR A 29 -31.25 16.16 -51.05
CA THR A 29 -31.63 15.74 -52.44
C THR A 29 -30.48 14.94 -53.08
N ARG A 30 -30.85 13.83 -53.70
CA ARG A 30 -30.05 13.03 -54.64
C ARG A 30 -29.88 13.76 -55.95
N LEU A 31 -28.72 13.62 -56.62
CA LEU A 31 -28.65 13.68 -58.07
C LEU A 31 -27.64 12.64 -58.60
N VAL A 32 -28.13 11.84 -59.48
CA VAL A 32 -27.45 10.85 -60.33
C VAL A 32 -27.10 11.51 -61.66
N SER A 33 -25.90 11.29 -62.21
CA SER A 33 -25.59 11.28 -63.65
C SER A 33 -24.13 10.83 -63.83
N SER A 34 -23.86 9.71 -64.30
CA SER A 34 -23.67 9.07 -65.58
C SER A 34 -22.43 9.49 -66.38
N ILE A 35 -21.49 8.58 -66.51
CA ILE A 35 -20.72 8.07 -67.64
C ILE A 35 -19.78 9.01 -68.38
N ALA A 36 -18.50 8.65 -68.38
CA ALA A 36 -17.67 8.51 -69.59
C ALA A 36 -16.43 7.64 -69.29
N ALA A 37 -16.32 6.58 -70.02
CA ALA A 37 -15.19 5.63 -70.03
C ALA A 37 -14.04 6.23 -70.89
N THR A 38 -12.84 6.23 -70.32
CA THR A 38 -11.63 6.30 -71.14
C THR A 38 -10.62 5.29 -70.55
N GLY A 39 -10.31 4.28 -71.34
CA GLY A 39 -9.40 3.23 -70.99
C GLY A 39 -7.94 3.74 -70.94
N LEU A 40 -7.24 3.37 -69.87
CA LEU A 40 -5.77 3.37 -69.83
C LEU A 40 -5.34 1.99 -69.34
N LEU A 41 -4.58 1.33 -70.17
CA LEU A 41 -3.86 0.10 -69.85
C LEU A 41 -2.81 0.45 -68.77
N VAL A 42 -3.00 -0.11 -67.57
CA VAL A 42 -1.95 -0.14 -66.54
C VAL A 42 -1.49 -1.58 -66.37
N VAL A 43 -0.23 -1.81 -66.72
CA VAL A 43 0.50 -3.05 -66.47
C VAL A 43 0.49 -3.34 -64.98
N GLY A 44 -0.18 -4.43 -64.60
CA GLY A 44 -0.27 -4.89 -63.21
C GLY A 44 1.07 -5.53 -62.80
N CYS A 45 1.81 -4.83 -61.92
CA CYS A 45 2.78 -5.46 -61.03
C CYS A 45 2.00 -6.07 -59.88
N SER A 46 1.84 -7.39 -59.90
CA SER A 46 1.31 -8.16 -58.75
C SER A 46 2.32 -8.09 -57.61
N MET A 47 2.13 -7.15 -56.66
CA MET A 47 2.77 -7.24 -55.36
C MET A 47 2.03 -8.32 -54.58
N THR A 48 2.61 -9.51 -54.51
CA THR A 48 2.25 -10.52 -53.52
C THR A 48 2.49 -9.94 -52.14
N SER A 49 1.43 -9.57 -51.43
CA SER A 49 1.47 -9.28 -50.01
C SER A 49 1.94 -10.55 -49.29
N ALA A 50 3.19 -10.57 -48.90
CA ALA A 50 3.69 -11.55 -47.94
C ALA A 50 2.93 -11.30 -46.63
N HIS A 51 1.96 -12.17 -46.32
CA HIS A 51 1.45 -12.26 -44.96
C HIS A 51 2.59 -12.65 -44.06
N ALA A 52 2.99 -11.75 -43.12
CA ALA A 52 3.83 -12.15 -42.02
C ALA A 52 3.14 -13.31 -41.28
N PRO A 53 3.86 -14.38 -40.94
CA PRO A 53 3.29 -15.45 -40.15
C PRO A 53 2.78 -14.86 -38.83
N PRO A 54 1.64 -15.35 -38.26
CA PRO A 54 1.21 -14.95 -36.96
C PRO A 54 2.37 -15.16 -35.99
N LEU A 55 2.70 -14.16 -35.18
CA LEU A 55 3.62 -14.29 -34.06
C LEU A 55 3.16 -15.49 -33.26
N GLY A 56 3.85 -16.60 -33.39
CA GLY A 56 3.61 -17.79 -32.60
C GLY A 56 3.66 -17.37 -31.15
N SER A 57 2.62 -17.71 -30.39
CA SER A 57 2.62 -17.65 -28.94
C SER A 57 3.91 -18.35 -28.48
N ALA A 58 4.91 -17.56 -28.04
CA ALA A 58 6.10 -18.11 -27.43
C ALA A 58 5.61 -18.95 -26.25
N GLN A 59 5.76 -20.26 -26.33
CA GLN A 59 5.58 -21.11 -25.16
C GLN A 59 6.52 -20.56 -24.08
N PRO A 60 6.01 -20.36 -22.85
CA PRO A 60 6.89 -19.97 -21.76
C PRO A 60 8.01 -21.01 -21.68
N PRO A 61 9.26 -20.58 -21.43
CA PRO A 61 10.39 -21.50 -21.29
C PRO A 61 9.98 -22.58 -20.28
N SER A 62 10.31 -23.85 -20.58
CA SER A 62 10.01 -24.98 -19.70
C SER A 62 10.66 -24.70 -18.33
N GLN A 63 9.86 -24.25 -17.38
CA GLN A 63 10.37 -23.94 -16.04
C GLN A 63 10.77 -25.25 -15.37
N THR A 64 12.00 -25.31 -14.87
CA THR A 64 12.45 -26.41 -14.02
C THR A 64 11.49 -26.50 -12.82
N PRO A 65 10.96 -27.68 -12.48
CA PRO A 65 10.08 -27.83 -11.33
C PRO A 65 10.71 -27.24 -10.06
N LEU A 66 9.94 -26.49 -9.27
CA LEU A 66 10.39 -25.90 -8.02
C LEU A 66 10.97 -26.99 -7.09
N GLN A 67 12.15 -26.74 -6.57
CA GLN A 67 12.81 -27.61 -5.60
C GLN A 67 12.46 -27.12 -4.19
N TRP A 68 11.52 -27.81 -3.54
CA TRP A 68 11.12 -27.51 -2.18
C TRP A 68 12.11 -28.09 -1.17
N SER A 69 12.54 -27.26 -0.22
CA SER A 69 13.49 -27.59 0.85
C SER A 69 13.03 -27.02 2.19
N PRO A 70 13.66 -27.37 3.31
CA PRO A 70 13.44 -26.65 4.56
C PRO A 70 13.72 -25.16 4.37
N CYS A 71 12.93 -24.31 5.03
CA CYS A 71 13.12 -22.86 4.97
C CYS A 71 14.42 -22.42 5.66
N PRO A 72 14.97 -21.25 5.30
CA PRO A 72 16.13 -20.67 5.96
C PRO A 72 15.92 -20.45 7.47
N ASP A 73 17.03 -20.27 8.20
CA ASP A 73 16.98 -19.91 9.62
C ASP A 73 16.21 -18.59 9.82
N GLY A 74 15.43 -18.52 10.90
CA GLY A 74 14.57 -17.38 11.20
C GLY A 74 13.17 -17.43 10.57
N VAL A 75 12.92 -18.38 9.66
CA VAL A 75 11.57 -18.67 9.16
C VAL A 75 10.92 -19.74 10.03
N GLU A 76 9.81 -19.35 10.68
CA GLU A 76 9.13 -20.20 11.66
C GLU A 76 8.41 -21.38 11.00
N ASN A 77 8.39 -22.52 11.71
CA ASN A 77 7.56 -23.66 11.34
C ASN A 77 6.34 -23.76 12.27
N PRO A 78 5.15 -24.11 11.75
CA PRO A 78 3.96 -24.25 12.56
C PRO A 78 4.06 -25.53 13.44
N GLY A 79 4.58 -25.39 14.65
CA GLY A 79 4.57 -26.47 15.65
C GLY A 79 5.30 -27.76 15.28
N ALA A 80 5.12 -28.82 16.09
CA ALA A 80 5.85 -30.08 16.01
C ALA A 80 5.25 -31.15 15.08
N GLY A 81 4.37 -30.79 14.12
CA GLY A 81 3.67 -31.75 13.24
C GLY A 81 3.58 -31.32 11.78
N PRO A 82 3.24 -32.23 10.83
CA PRO A 82 2.89 -31.85 9.46
C PRO A 82 1.51 -31.14 9.41
N PRO A 83 1.26 -30.24 8.41
CA PRO A 83 2.19 -29.87 7.35
C PRO A 83 3.29 -28.92 7.86
N ARG A 84 4.49 -29.05 7.28
CA ARG A 84 5.63 -28.15 7.57
C ARG A 84 5.77 -27.12 6.48
N LEU A 85 6.19 -25.91 6.86
CA LEU A 85 6.58 -24.88 5.92
C LEU A 85 7.79 -25.36 5.08
N GLN A 86 7.71 -25.19 3.77
CA GLN A 86 8.76 -25.51 2.82
C GLN A 86 9.11 -24.25 2.03
N CYS A 87 10.36 -24.10 1.63
CA CYS A 87 10.80 -22.96 0.84
C CYS A 87 11.39 -23.40 -0.51
N ALA A 88 11.27 -22.52 -1.49
CA ALA A 88 11.86 -22.69 -2.82
C ALA A 88 12.32 -21.32 -3.34
N VAL A 89 13.19 -21.36 -4.35
CA VAL A 89 13.69 -20.16 -5.04
C VAL A 89 13.10 -20.12 -6.44
N VAL A 90 12.61 -18.95 -6.84
CA VAL A 90 12.14 -18.61 -8.19
C VAL A 90 13.09 -17.57 -8.77
N GLN A 91 13.67 -17.84 -9.94
CA GLN A 91 14.47 -16.85 -10.65
C GLN A 91 13.58 -15.97 -11.52
N VAL A 92 13.81 -14.66 -11.46
CA VAL A 92 13.07 -13.66 -12.24
C VAL A 92 14.03 -12.61 -12.80
N PRO A 93 13.69 -11.95 -13.93
CA PRO A 93 14.51 -10.87 -14.44
C PRO A 93 14.66 -9.72 -13.42
N LEU A 94 15.86 -9.17 -13.29
CA LEU A 94 16.07 -7.92 -12.56
C LEU A 94 15.31 -6.79 -13.26
N ASP A 95 15.45 -6.66 -14.57
CA ASP A 95 14.72 -5.73 -15.43
C ASP A 95 13.81 -6.49 -16.40
N TYR A 96 12.51 -6.39 -16.27
CA TYR A 96 11.55 -7.05 -17.17
C TYR A 96 11.57 -6.51 -18.61
N ARG A 97 12.24 -5.37 -18.86
CA ARG A 97 12.48 -4.85 -20.23
C ARG A 97 13.67 -5.55 -20.91
N ASP A 98 14.50 -6.23 -20.11
CA ASP A 98 15.62 -7.07 -20.58
C ASP A 98 15.53 -8.45 -19.88
N ALA A 99 14.53 -9.23 -20.28
CA ALA A 99 14.22 -10.50 -19.63
C ALA A 99 15.33 -11.57 -19.74
N GLU A 100 16.25 -11.43 -20.70
CA GLU A 100 17.41 -12.31 -20.89
C GLU A 100 18.67 -11.81 -20.16
N GLY A 101 18.59 -10.60 -19.54
CA GLY A 101 19.67 -9.99 -18.77
C GLY A 101 19.82 -10.58 -17.37
N ASP A 102 20.28 -9.74 -16.44
CA ASP A 102 20.54 -10.16 -15.06
C ASP A 102 19.27 -10.72 -14.40
N GLN A 103 19.44 -11.83 -13.68
CA GLN A 103 18.39 -12.51 -12.93
C GLN A 103 18.58 -12.28 -11.44
N ILE A 104 17.48 -12.25 -10.70
CA ILE A 104 17.47 -12.23 -9.23
C ILE A 104 16.70 -13.43 -8.69
N ASP A 105 17.06 -13.84 -7.48
CA ASP A 105 16.41 -14.93 -6.77
C ASP A 105 15.30 -14.38 -5.88
N LEU A 106 14.12 -14.99 -5.94
CA LEU A 106 12.99 -14.75 -5.04
C LEU A 106 12.76 -16.00 -4.20
N THR A 107 12.74 -15.83 -2.89
CA THR A 107 12.42 -16.92 -1.97
C THR A 107 10.93 -16.89 -1.66
N ILE A 108 10.30 -18.04 -1.85
CA ILE A 108 8.90 -18.27 -1.50
C ILE A 108 8.81 -19.37 -0.45
N SER A 109 7.77 -19.31 0.39
CA SER A 109 7.41 -20.37 1.33
C SER A 109 6.08 -21.00 0.95
N ARG A 110 5.87 -22.27 1.30
CA ARG A 110 4.62 -22.98 1.10
C ARG A 110 4.23 -23.73 2.36
N LEU A 111 3.02 -23.46 2.85
CA LEU A 111 2.31 -24.33 3.76
C LEU A 111 1.30 -25.15 2.94
N PRO A 112 1.56 -26.46 2.70
CA PRO A 112 0.70 -27.26 1.84
C PRO A 112 -0.72 -27.40 2.40
N SER A 113 -1.70 -27.53 1.51
CA SER A 113 -3.07 -27.89 1.86
C SER A 113 -3.11 -29.14 2.75
N LYS A 114 -3.97 -29.13 3.77
CA LYS A 114 -4.22 -30.28 4.65
C LYS A 114 -5.04 -31.37 3.95
N ASN A 115 -5.76 -31.02 2.89
CA ASN A 115 -6.58 -31.92 2.09
C ASN A 115 -6.21 -31.83 0.60
N PRO A 116 -5.19 -32.58 0.13
CA PRO A 116 -4.74 -32.52 -1.25
C PRO A 116 -5.83 -32.85 -2.29
N GLU A 117 -6.86 -33.63 -1.92
CA GLU A 117 -7.97 -33.99 -2.82
C GLU A 117 -8.95 -32.82 -3.01
N ALA A 118 -9.09 -31.94 -2.03
CA ALA A 118 -9.90 -30.74 -2.09
C ALA A 118 -9.11 -29.49 -2.52
N ARG A 119 -7.80 -29.65 -2.75
CA ARG A 119 -6.92 -28.54 -3.13
C ARG A 119 -7.39 -27.89 -4.45
N ARG A 120 -7.72 -26.61 -4.36
CA ARG A 120 -8.11 -25.78 -5.51
C ARG A 120 -6.91 -25.19 -6.24
N GLY A 121 -5.86 -24.82 -5.51
CA GLY A 121 -4.70 -24.12 -6.04
C GLY A 121 -3.84 -23.50 -4.96
N SER A 122 -3.14 -22.44 -5.32
CA SER A 122 -2.30 -21.66 -4.40
C SER A 122 -2.95 -20.32 -4.07
N LEU A 123 -2.87 -19.90 -2.79
CA LEU A 123 -3.23 -18.57 -2.32
C LEU A 123 -1.95 -17.82 -1.96
N MET A 124 -1.57 -16.83 -2.76
CA MET A 124 -0.40 -15.97 -2.52
C MET A 124 -0.74 -14.92 -1.46
N LEU A 125 0.14 -14.74 -0.50
CA LEU A 125 -0.05 -13.91 0.68
C LEU A 125 0.98 -12.77 0.71
N ASN A 126 0.56 -11.56 1.08
CA ASN A 126 1.48 -10.45 1.31
C ASN A 126 1.08 -9.67 2.58
N PRO A 127 1.99 -9.52 3.57
CA PRO A 127 1.71 -8.84 4.84
C PRO A 127 1.65 -7.31 4.69
N GLY A 128 2.14 -6.75 3.60
CA GLY A 128 2.28 -5.32 3.40
C GLY A 128 3.66 -4.78 3.79
N GLY A 129 3.69 -3.58 4.31
CA GLY A 129 4.85 -2.77 4.60
C GLY A 129 4.87 -1.53 3.73
N PRO A 130 5.54 -1.51 2.52
CA PRO A 130 6.39 -2.54 1.88
C PRO A 130 7.68 -2.84 2.66
N GLY A 131 8.35 -3.94 2.34
CA GLY A 131 9.65 -4.31 2.91
C GLY A 131 9.59 -5.32 4.06
N GLY A 132 8.39 -5.72 4.49
CA GLY A 132 8.22 -6.84 5.42
C GLY A 132 8.44 -8.20 4.76
N SER A 133 9.12 -9.14 5.44
CA SER A 133 9.21 -10.53 4.99
C SER A 133 7.84 -11.20 5.04
N GLY A 134 7.47 -11.86 3.95
CA GLY A 134 6.23 -12.60 3.85
C GLY A 134 6.39 -14.12 4.03
N LEU A 135 7.62 -14.62 4.25
CA LEU A 135 7.84 -16.07 4.36
C LEU A 135 7.11 -16.72 5.53
N ASN A 136 6.93 -15.98 6.62
CA ASN A 136 6.18 -16.46 7.80
C ASN A 136 4.66 -16.23 7.69
N GLN A 137 4.16 -15.55 6.66
CA GLN A 137 2.75 -15.18 6.56
C GLN A 137 1.79 -16.39 6.61
N PRO A 138 2.06 -17.52 5.95
CA PRO A 138 1.22 -18.71 6.06
C PRO A 138 1.06 -19.23 7.51
N VAL A 139 2.15 -19.23 8.26
CA VAL A 139 2.15 -19.65 9.66
C VAL A 139 1.46 -18.63 10.54
N PHE A 140 1.77 -17.36 10.35
CA PHE A 140 1.17 -16.25 11.08
C PHE A 140 -0.36 -16.25 10.95
N LEU A 141 -0.91 -16.33 9.75
CA LEU A 141 -2.36 -16.36 9.56
C LEU A 141 -3.01 -17.61 10.15
N THR A 142 -2.32 -18.76 10.14
CA THR A 142 -2.79 -19.96 10.81
C THR A 142 -2.88 -19.73 12.33
N GLN A 143 -1.92 -19.05 12.94
CA GLN A 143 -1.92 -18.71 14.37
C GLN A 143 -2.98 -17.65 14.71
N GLN A 144 -3.28 -16.74 13.78
CA GLN A 144 -4.37 -15.76 13.95
C GLN A 144 -5.77 -16.37 13.78
N GLY A 145 -5.87 -17.62 13.32
CA GLY A 145 -7.14 -18.32 13.18
C GLY A 145 -7.80 -18.13 11.82
N ILE A 146 -7.01 -18.08 10.74
CA ILE A 146 -7.56 -18.16 9.37
C ILE A 146 -8.49 -19.37 9.26
N ALA A 147 -9.58 -19.23 8.50
CA ALA A 147 -10.60 -20.27 8.38
C ALA A 147 -10.00 -21.64 8.01
N PRO A 148 -10.36 -22.73 8.73
CA PRO A 148 -9.85 -24.06 8.45
C PRO A 148 -10.08 -24.53 7.02
N GLU A 149 -11.17 -24.11 6.40
CA GLU A 149 -11.56 -24.39 5.02
C GLU A 149 -10.52 -23.91 4.01
N LEU A 150 -9.86 -22.75 4.28
CA LEU A 150 -8.76 -22.30 3.44
C LEU A 150 -7.54 -23.21 3.53
N LEU A 151 -7.26 -23.76 4.71
CA LEU A 151 -6.15 -24.69 4.91
C LEU A 151 -6.38 -26.04 4.22
N ASP A 152 -7.63 -26.39 3.94
CA ASP A 152 -7.99 -27.55 3.13
C ASP A 152 -8.00 -27.25 1.63
N THR A 153 -8.35 -26.00 1.26
CA THR A 153 -8.57 -25.58 -0.13
C THR A 153 -7.29 -25.14 -0.84
N TYR A 154 -6.32 -24.55 -0.13
CA TYR A 154 -5.15 -23.91 -0.73
C TYR A 154 -3.83 -24.38 -0.17
N ASP A 155 -2.80 -24.43 -1.03
CA ASP A 155 -1.44 -24.21 -0.58
C ASP A 155 -1.29 -22.71 -0.26
N LEU A 156 -0.94 -22.35 0.97
CA LEU A 156 -0.66 -20.98 1.33
C LEU A 156 0.78 -20.63 0.96
N ILE A 157 0.96 -19.59 0.14
CA ILE A 157 2.27 -19.18 -0.38
C ILE A 157 2.65 -17.84 0.25
N GLY A 158 3.69 -17.85 1.07
CA GLY A 158 4.38 -16.64 1.51
C GLY A 158 5.52 -16.29 0.56
N MET A 159 5.98 -15.04 0.58
CA MET A 159 7.10 -14.61 -0.25
C MET A 159 7.87 -13.46 0.37
N ASP A 160 9.17 -13.44 0.20
CA ASP A 160 9.95 -12.22 0.26
C ASP A 160 9.88 -11.58 -1.13
N THR A 161 9.36 -10.37 -1.24
CA THR A 161 9.34 -9.66 -2.52
C THR A 161 10.76 -9.25 -2.91
N ARG A 162 11.00 -8.91 -4.19
CA ARG A 162 12.33 -8.47 -4.64
C ARG A 162 12.92 -7.41 -3.70
N GLY A 163 14.16 -7.58 -3.33
CA GLY A 163 14.87 -6.71 -2.40
C GLY A 163 14.68 -7.01 -0.92
N VAL A 164 13.72 -7.88 -0.54
CA VAL A 164 13.41 -8.23 0.86
C VAL A 164 14.14 -9.50 1.28
N GLY A 165 14.68 -9.50 2.48
CA GLY A 165 15.12 -10.68 3.23
C GLY A 165 15.98 -11.67 2.43
N HIS A 166 15.38 -12.79 2.03
CA HIS A 166 16.04 -13.84 1.26
C HIS A 166 15.87 -13.70 -0.27
N SER A 167 15.28 -12.58 -0.73
CA SER A 167 14.98 -12.32 -2.14
C SER A 167 15.88 -11.20 -2.69
N SER A 168 17.19 -11.50 -2.85
CA SER A 168 18.21 -10.58 -3.38
C SER A 168 18.19 -9.22 -2.66
N PRO A 169 18.42 -9.18 -1.33
CA PRO A 169 18.19 -8.02 -0.48
C PRO A 169 18.95 -6.77 -0.93
N ILE A 170 18.31 -5.60 -0.76
CA ILE A 170 18.91 -4.29 -0.93
C ILE A 170 19.16 -3.63 0.43
N SER A 171 20.05 -2.63 0.47
CA SER A 171 20.44 -1.93 1.69
C SER A 171 20.81 -0.49 1.40
N CYS A 172 20.28 0.44 2.20
CA CYS A 172 20.78 1.81 2.30
C CYS A 172 21.90 1.95 3.36
N GLY A 173 22.26 0.86 4.05
CA GLY A 173 23.30 0.84 5.09
C GLY A 173 22.86 1.52 6.37
N PHE A 174 21.59 1.46 6.75
CA PHE A 174 21.11 2.01 8.01
C PHE A 174 21.69 1.25 9.19
N SER A 175 22.12 1.98 10.21
CA SER A 175 22.62 1.46 11.47
C SER A 175 21.84 2.07 12.63
N SER A 176 22.01 1.53 13.83
CA SER A 176 21.26 1.94 15.02
C SER A 176 21.45 3.41 15.44
N ASP A 177 22.42 4.09 14.85
CA ASP A 177 22.69 5.53 15.05
C ASP A 177 21.87 6.43 14.13
N VAL A 178 21.19 5.88 13.13
CA VAL A 178 20.29 6.64 12.26
C VAL A 178 18.90 6.68 12.89
N GLN A 179 18.57 7.82 13.45
CA GLN A 179 17.23 8.09 14.01
C GLN A 179 16.20 8.36 12.91
N TYR A 180 15.99 7.42 12.03
CA TYR A 180 14.93 7.48 11.05
C TYR A 180 13.83 6.47 11.44
N TYR A 181 12.65 7.00 11.72
CA TYR A 181 11.49 6.19 12.15
C TYR A 181 10.69 5.63 10.97
N GLY A 182 11.38 5.23 9.91
CA GLY A 182 10.87 4.41 8.82
C GLY A 182 9.74 5.00 8.00
N SER A 183 8.58 4.35 8.02
CA SER A 183 7.48 4.65 7.09
C SER A 183 6.79 5.98 7.33
N ILE A 184 6.87 6.57 8.52
CA ILE A 184 6.22 7.84 8.84
C ILE A 184 7.25 8.80 9.42
N PRO A 185 7.37 10.02 8.86
CA PRO A 185 8.27 11.05 9.40
C PRO A 185 7.88 11.46 10.83
N PRO A 186 8.81 12.00 11.62
CA PRO A 186 8.52 12.54 12.94
C PRO A 186 7.49 13.68 12.91
N PHE A 187 6.67 13.78 13.96
CA PHE A 187 5.70 14.87 14.09
C PHE A 187 6.44 16.23 14.21
N ALA A 188 6.15 17.15 13.27
CA ALA A 188 6.70 18.50 13.29
C ALA A 188 5.82 19.43 14.14
N PHE A 189 6.20 19.67 15.38
CA PHE A 189 5.45 20.56 16.26
C PHE A 189 5.74 22.06 16.01
N ASP A 190 6.88 22.38 15.40
CA ASP A 190 7.28 23.74 15.01
C ASP A 190 8.18 23.74 13.74
N ASP A 191 8.58 24.94 13.31
CA ASP A 191 9.43 25.14 12.12
C ASP A 191 10.84 24.56 12.30
N ALA A 192 11.36 24.50 13.52
CA ALA A 192 12.68 23.92 13.78
C ALA A 192 12.65 22.41 13.63
N ALA A 193 11.59 21.75 14.12
CA ALA A 193 11.34 20.33 13.93
C ALA A 193 11.16 19.96 12.46
N PHE A 194 10.44 20.81 11.69
CA PHE A 194 10.33 20.65 10.24
C PHE A 194 11.69 20.77 9.55
N ALA A 195 12.46 21.82 9.85
CA ALA A 195 13.78 22.02 9.25
C ALA A 195 14.79 20.91 9.61
N GLU A 196 14.66 20.30 10.79
CA GLU A 196 15.43 19.11 11.17
C GLU A 196 15.07 17.92 10.27
N GLN A 197 13.77 17.69 10.04
CA GLN A 197 13.31 16.60 9.18
C GLN A 197 13.71 16.80 7.70
N VAL A 198 13.74 18.02 7.19
CA VAL A 198 14.28 18.34 5.85
C VAL A 198 15.71 17.80 5.71
N ARG A 199 16.59 18.12 6.67
CA ARG A 199 17.99 17.64 6.64
C ARG A 199 18.09 16.12 6.79
N THR A 200 17.25 15.53 7.63
CA THR A 200 17.20 14.08 7.82
C THR A 200 16.75 13.36 6.56
N ALA A 201 15.70 13.85 5.92
CA ALA A 201 15.15 13.27 4.68
C ALA A 201 16.19 13.31 3.53
N GLU A 202 16.91 14.43 3.38
CA GLU A 202 17.98 14.57 2.39
C GLU A 202 19.16 13.60 2.71
N ALA A 203 19.58 13.53 3.97
CA ALA A 203 20.66 12.63 4.37
C ALA A 203 20.33 11.15 4.15
N VAL A 204 19.08 10.75 4.42
CA VAL A 204 18.58 9.39 4.18
C VAL A 204 18.55 9.08 2.68
N ALA A 205 18.04 9.98 1.84
CA ALA A 205 18.01 9.79 0.38
C ALA A 205 19.42 9.66 -0.20
N ASN A 206 20.36 10.53 0.22
CA ASN A 206 21.76 10.45 -0.19
C ASN A 206 22.39 9.12 0.21
N ARG A 207 22.13 8.64 1.44
CA ARG A 207 22.65 7.36 1.92
C ARG A 207 22.15 6.18 1.08
N CYS A 208 20.87 6.16 0.68
CA CYS A 208 20.34 5.15 -0.23
C CYS A 208 21.00 5.23 -1.62
N SER A 209 21.24 6.44 -2.13
CA SER A 209 21.93 6.64 -3.40
C SER A 209 23.38 6.14 -3.37
N ASP A 210 24.11 6.45 -2.27
CA ASP A 210 25.52 6.05 -2.09
C ASP A 210 25.71 4.54 -1.94
N ASN A 211 24.72 3.84 -1.39
CA ASN A 211 24.74 2.38 -1.19
C ASN A 211 24.00 1.61 -2.30
N ASN A 212 23.49 2.29 -3.34
CA ASN A 212 22.77 1.66 -4.43
C ASN A 212 23.74 0.89 -5.36
N ASP A 213 23.53 -0.42 -5.47
CA ASP A 213 24.27 -1.32 -6.38
C ASP A 213 23.63 -1.45 -7.77
N GLY A 214 22.68 -0.58 -8.10
CA GLY A 214 21.93 -0.58 -9.36
C GLY A 214 20.64 -1.40 -9.34
N ARG A 215 20.43 -2.29 -8.35
CA ARG A 215 19.21 -3.10 -8.23
C ARG A 215 18.03 -2.32 -7.67
N MET A 216 18.28 -1.30 -6.84
CA MET A 216 17.26 -0.58 -6.11
C MET A 216 16.22 0.09 -7.03
N ARG A 217 16.60 0.57 -8.21
CA ARG A 217 15.71 1.17 -9.21
C ARG A 217 14.64 0.21 -9.75
N HIS A 218 14.87 -1.10 -9.63
CA HIS A 218 13.96 -2.15 -10.10
C HIS A 218 13.03 -2.67 -9.00
N VAL A 219 13.15 -2.14 -7.78
CA VAL A 219 12.26 -2.44 -6.66
C VAL A 219 11.07 -1.50 -6.75
N THR A 220 10.05 -1.91 -7.52
CA THR A 220 8.80 -1.18 -7.79
C THR A 220 7.61 -2.10 -7.62
N THR A 221 6.43 -1.56 -7.30
CA THR A 221 5.20 -2.35 -7.20
C THR A 221 4.86 -3.05 -8.52
N ALA A 222 5.08 -2.40 -9.67
CA ALA A 222 4.84 -3.02 -10.98
C ALA A 222 5.74 -4.24 -11.22
N ASN A 223 7.02 -4.16 -10.86
CA ASN A 223 7.93 -5.32 -10.98
C ASN A 223 7.57 -6.42 -9.99
N ILE A 224 7.17 -6.09 -8.76
CA ILE A 224 6.70 -7.08 -7.78
C ILE A 224 5.41 -7.77 -8.27
N ALA A 225 4.51 -7.05 -8.95
CA ALA A 225 3.32 -7.65 -9.57
C ALA A 225 3.69 -8.62 -10.72
N ARG A 226 4.71 -8.30 -11.52
CA ARG A 226 5.27 -9.25 -12.52
C ARG A 226 5.89 -10.47 -11.86
N ASP A 227 6.56 -10.29 -10.72
CA ASP A 227 7.10 -11.39 -9.91
C ASP A 227 5.99 -12.34 -9.42
N LEU A 228 4.85 -11.80 -8.97
CA LEU A 228 3.70 -12.61 -8.59
C LEU A 228 3.21 -13.49 -9.74
N ASP A 229 3.16 -12.96 -10.97
CA ASP A 229 2.79 -13.77 -12.13
C ASP A 229 3.83 -14.83 -12.47
N ARG A 230 5.13 -14.54 -12.30
CA ARG A 230 6.20 -15.53 -12.44
C ARG A 230 6.12 -16.62 -11.38
N ILE A 231 5.84 -16.26 -10.13
CA ILE A 231 5.63 -17.22 -9.03
C ILE A 231 4.41 -18.10 -9.33
N ARG A 232 3.26 -17.51 -9.76
CA ARG A 232 2.08 -18.26 -10.20
C ARG A 232 2.43 -19.30 -11.26
N ALA A 233 3.14 -18.87 -12.29
CA ALA A 233 3.55 -19.77 -13.38
C ALA A 233 4.51 -20.86 -12.90
N ALA A 234 5.49 -20.54 -12.03
CA ALA A 234 6.42 -21.50 -11.43
C ALA A 234 5.72 -22.54 -10.55
N LEU A 235 4.63 -22.16 -9.88
CA LEU A 235 3.76 -23.07 -9.12
C LEU A 235 2.89 -23.96 -10.02
N GLY A 236 2.86 -23.71 -11.34
CA GLY A 236 2.03 -24.45 -12.30
C GLY A 236 0.57 -24.03 -12.29
N GLU A 237 0.24 -22.91 -11.67
CA GLU A 237 -1.14 -22.42 -11.58
C GLU A 237 -1.55 -21.66 -12.84
N GLN A 238 -2.76 -21.96 -13.37
CA GLN A 238 -3.30 -21.22 -14.51
C GLN A 238 -3.73 -19.82 -14.12
N LYS A 239 -4.32 -19.66 -12.92
CA LYS A 239 -4.73 -18.39 -12.34
C LYS A 239 -4.22 -18.24 -10.92
N GLY A 240 -3.89 -17.01 -10.55
CA GLY A 240 -3.43 -16.66 -9.21
C GLY A 240 -4.58 -16.25 -8.29
N ASN A 241 -4.58 -16.78 -7.07
CA ASN A 241 -5.39 -16.26 -5.97
C ASN A 241 -4.49 -15.47 -5.04
N TYR A 242 -5.00 -14.40 -4.46
CA TYR A 242 -4.19 -13.46 -3.69
C TYR A 242 -4.95 -12.89 -2.48
N LEU A 243 -4.26 -12.74 -1.37
CA LEU A 243 -4.71 -12.02 -0.19
C LEU A 243 -3.56 -11.11 0.28
N GLY A 244 -3.77 -9.80 0.24
CA GLY A 244 -2.78 -8.82 0.65
C GLY A 244 -3.33 -7.78 1.60
N TYR A 245 -2.52 -7.46 2.63
CA TYR A 245 -2.85 -6.50 3.68
C TYR A 245 -2.05 -5.20 3.47
N SER A 246 -2.67 -4.05 3.79
CA SER A 246 -1.94 -2.78 3.79
C SER A 246 -1.31 -2.48 2.42
N TYR A 247 0.02 -2.26 2.33
CA TYR A 247 0.70 -2.18 1.03
C TYR A 247 0.43 -3.41 0.14
N GLY A 248 0.19 -4.59 0.72
CA GLY A 248 -0.21 -5.77 -0.04
C GLY A 248 -1.51 -5.56 -0.83
N SER A 249 -2.39 -4.65 -0.41
CA SER A 249 -3.57 -4.27 -1.18
C SER A 249 -3.19 -3.49 -2.45
N ALA A 250 -2.21 -2.59 -2.38
CA ALA A 250 -1.69 -1.89 -3.56
C ALA A 250 -1.01 -2.86 -4.54
N LEU A 251 -0.21 -3.79 -4.03
CA LEU A 251 0.40 -4.85 -4.84
C LEU A 251 -0.65 -5.75 -5.49
N GLY A 252 -1.68 -6.16 -4.73
CA GLY A 252 -2.79 -6.95 -5.27
C GLY A 252 -3.60 -6.21 -6.33
N ALA A 253 -3.81 -4.90 -6.14
CA ALA A 253 -4.46 -4.04 -7.12
C ALA A 253 -3.65 -3.93 -8.41
N ALA A 254 -2.33 -3.74 -8.30
CA ALA A 254 -1.44 -3.75 -9.46
C ALA A 254 -1.43 -5.12 -10.17
N TYR A 255 -1.37 -6.22 -9.41
CA TYR A 255 -1.40 -7.58 -9.96
C TYR A 255 -2.71 -7.87 -10.71
N ALA A 256 -3.86 -7.57 -10.11
CA ALA A 256 -5.16 -7.77 -10.74
C ALA A 256 -5.33 -6.92 -12.00
N SER A 257 -4.77 -5.70 -12.02
CA SER A 257 -4.86 -4.78 -13.15
C SER A 257 -3.92 -5.16 -14.30
N MET A 258 -2.69 -5.56 -13.99
CA MET A 258 -1.70 -5.93 -15.01
C MET A 258 -1.95 -7.33 -15.61
N PHE A 259 -2.64 -8.22 -14.88
CA PHE A 259 -2.85 -9.62 -15.26
C PHE A 259 -4.30 -10.07 -15.07
N PRO A 260 -5.30 -9.37 -15.66
CA PRO A 260 -6.72 -9.68 -15.42
C PRO A 260 -7.09 -11.10 -15.81
N ASP A 261 -6.52 -11.63 -16.90
CA ASP A 261 -6.79 -12.99 -17.37
C ASP A 261 -6.08 -14.09 -16.55
N ALA A 262 -5.00 -13.73 -15.83
CA ALA A 262 -4.20 -14.65 -15.02
C ALA A 262 -4.56 -14.60 -13.54
N THR A 263 -5.52 -13.78 -13.13
CA THR A 263 -6.02 -13.67 -11.74
C THR A 263 -7.39 -14.33 -11.59
N ASP A 264 -7.68 -14.86 -10.39
CA ASP A 264 -8.96 -15.46 -10.04
C ASP A 264 -9.57 -14.76 -8.82
N ARG A 265 -9.25 -15.14 -7.58
CA ARG A 265 -9.82 -14.59 -6.36
C ARG A 265 -8.81 -13.67 -5.68
N ILE A 266 -9.09 -12.38 -5.70
CA ILE A 266 -8.23 -11.33 -5.16
C ILE A 266 -8.93 -10.69 -3.96
N VAL A 267 -8.28 -10.71 -2.81
CA VAL A 267 -8.72 -10.00 -1.60
C VAL A 267 -7.72 -8.91 -1.27
N LEU A 268 -8.21 -7.67 -1.23
CA LEU A 268 -7.45 -6.47 -0.87
C LEU A 268 -7.91 -6.02 0.51
N ASP A 269 -7.11 -6.26 1.53
CA ASP A 269 -7.46 -6.00 2.92
C ASP A 269 -6.73 -4.76 3.45
N SER A 270 -7.48 -3.86 4.10
CA SER A 270 -6.90 -2.64 4.71
C SER A 270 -6.14 -1.78 3.68
N ASN A 271 -6.90 -1.10 2.86
CA ASN A 271 -6.48 -0.64 1.54
C ASN A 271 -5.68 0.66 1.55
N ILE A 272 -4.61 0.72 0.75
CA ILE A 272 -3.87 1.96 0.42
C ILE A 272 -4.73 2.94 -0.42
N GLY A 273 -5.65 2.41 -1.23
CA GLY A 273 -6.54 3.20 -2.09
C GLY A 273 -6.00 3.51 -3.48
N ASP A 274 -4.89 2.88 -3.84
CA ASP A 274 -4.24 2.93 -5.16
C ASP A 274 -3.30 1.73 -5.35
N THR A 275 -2.59 1.66 -6.48
CA THR A 275 -1.50 0.71 -6.76
C THR A 275 -0.15 1.17 -6.20
N HIS A 276 -0.09 2.33 -5.56
CA HIS A 276 1.11 2.97 -5.03
C HIS A 276 0.80 3.84 -3.82
N LEU A 277 1.83 4.25 -3.09
CA LEU A 277 1.74 5.20 -1.99
C LEU A 277 2.41 6.51 -2.38
N ASP A 278 1.63 7.58 -2.42
CA ASP A 278 2.07 8.95 -2.70
C ASP A 278 1.95 9.86 -1.46
N GLN A 279 2.35 11.14 -1.60
CA GLN A 279 2.21 12.14 -0.54
C GLN A 279 0.76 12.25 -0.03
N ALA A 280 -0.22 12.23 -0.92
CA ALA A 280 -1.62 12.32 -0.53
C ALA A 280 -2.08 11.06 0.22
N GLY A 281 -1.56 9.88 -0.17
CA GLY A 281 -1.75 8.60 0.52
C GLY A 281 -1.22 8.64 1.94
N MET A 282 0.02 9.11 2.11
CA MET A 282 0.61 9.28 3.45
C MET A 282 -0.22 10.21 4.33
N ARG A 283 -0.63 11.37 3.83
CA ARG A 283 -1.44 12.33 4.60
C ARG A 283 -2.78 11.76 5.09
N ARG A 284 -3.33 10.73 4.42
CA ARG A 284 -4.57 10.08 4.86
C ARG A 284 -4.43 9.31 6.19
N TYR A 285 -3.20 8.93 6.59
CA TYR A 285 -2.94 8.34 7.93
C TYR A 285 -3.38 9.27 9.07
N ALA A 286 -3.26 10.58 8.88
CA ALA A 286 -3.74 11.56 9.84
C ALA A 286 -5.25 11.44 10.09
N ARG A 287 -6.04 11.26 9.02
CA ARG A 287 -7.48 11.02 9.11
C ARG A 287 -7.76 9.69 9.80
N GLY A 288 -7.04 8.63 9.45
CA GLY A 288 -7.22 7.31 10.07
C GLY A 288 -7.05 7.35 11.58
N MET A 289 -6.05 8.09 12.08
CA MET A 289 -5.89 8.26 13.52
C MET A 289 -7.05 9.04 14.16
N GLU A 290 -7.53 10.11 13.56
CA GLU A 290 -8.68 10.87 14.09
C GLU A 290 -9.97 10.02 14.09
N ASP A 291 -10.18 9.19 13.08
CA ASP A 291 -11.35 8.31 12.96
C ASP A 291 -11.30 7.15 13.98
N THR A 292 -10.10 6.66 14.34
CA THR A 292 -9.90 5.48 15.20
C THR A 292 -9.70 5.82 16.68
N PHE A 293 -9.03 6.94 16.99
CA PHE A 293 -8.73 7.36 18.37
C PHE A 293 -9.96 7.40 19.30
N PRO A 294 -11.17 7.81 18.86
CA PRO A 294 -12.35 7.80 19.70
C PRO A 294 -12.70 6.44 20.31
N ASP A 295 -12.32 5.32 19.66
CA ASP A 295 -12.57 3.98 20.20
C ASP A 295 -11.68 3.71 21.42
N PHE A 296 -10.38 4.06 21.35
CA PHE A 296 -9.51 4.02 22.51
C PHE A 296 -9.99 4.98 23.62
N ALA A 297 -10.39 6.19 23.24
CA ALA A 297 -10.82 7.19 24.21
C ALA A 297 -12.07 6.75 24.98
N ARG A 298 -13.05 6.14 24.32
CA ARG A 298 -14.23 5.52 24.98
C ARG A 298 -13.82 4.38 25.90
N TRP A 299 -12.98 3.48 25.38
CA TRP A 299 -12.49 2.32 26.13
C TRP A 299 -11.77 2.74 27.43
N ALA A 300 -10.91 3.78 27.36
CA ALA A 300 -10.18 4.32 28.51
C ALA A 300 -11.10 5.06 29.49
N ALA A 301 -12.05 5.84 28.98
CA ALA A 301 -13.02 6.57 29.80
C ALA A 301 -13.90 5.64 30.63
N ASP A 302 -14.37 4.54 30.04
CA ASP A 302 -15.14 3.49 30.74
C ASP A 302 -14.35 2.83 31.88
N ARG A 303 -13.03 3.00 31.88
CA ARG A 303 -12.07 2.44 32.85
C ARG A 303 -11.30 3.49 33.65
N ASP A 304 -11.84 4.72 33.72
CA ASP A 304 -11.17 5.84 34.42
C ASP A 304 -10.84 5.52 35.88
N SER A 305 -11.71 4.76 36.58
CA SER A 305 -11.42 4.31 37.94
C SER A 305 -10.14 3.47 38.08
N HIS A 306 -9.66 2.88 36.97
CA HIS A 306 -8.45 2.06 36.93
C HIS A 306 -7.23 2.84 36.40
N TYR A 307 -7.40 3.59 35.32
CA TYR A 307 -6.29 4.27 34.64
C TYR A 307 -6.17 5.76 35.02
N GLY A 308 -7.25 6.42 35.42
CA GLY A 308 -7.24 7.85 35.75
C GLY A 308 -6.86 8.74 34.56
N LEU A 309 -7.27 8.36 33.33
CA LEU A 309 -6.94 9.10 32.09
C LEU A 309 -8.06 10.07 31.68
N GLY A 310 -9.21 10.05 32.38
CA GLY A 310 -10.37 10.87 32.10
C GLY A 310 -11.65 10.04 32.01
N ASN A 311 -12.74 10.55 32.57
CA ASN A 311 -14.02 9.86 32.66
C ASN A 311 -14.97 10.13 31.47
N THR A 312 -14.48 10.83 30.45
CA THR A 312 -15.15 11.01 29.16
C THR A 312 -14.12 10.89 28.02
N PRO A 313 -14.53 10.54 26.81
CA PRO A 313 -13.62 10.49 25.65
C PRO A 313 -12.87 11.80 25.42
N GLU A 314 -13.53 12.94 25.66
CA GLU A 314 -12.92 14.28 25.53
C GLU A 314 -11.82 14.49 26.58
N ALA A 315 -12.05 14.10 27.84
CA ALA A 315 -11.05 14.18 28.90
C ALA A 315 -9.85 13.28 28.63
N VAL A 316 -10.05 12.08 28.03
CA VAL A 316 -8.96 11.23 27.58
C VAL A 316 -8.17 11.89 26.46
N ARG A 317 -8.85 12.55 25.51
CA ARG A 317 -8.18 13.33 24.43
C ARG A 317 -7.37 14.50 25.00
N ASP A 318 -7.90 15.23 25.99
CA ASP A 318 -7.17 16.30 26.66
C ASP A 318 -5.93 15.75 27.37
N THR A 319 -6.02 14.59 28.01
CA THR A 319 -4.88 13.90 28.63
C THR A 319 -3.81 13.52 27.59
N TYR A 320 -4.20 13.05 26.39
CA TYR A 320 -3.27 12.80 25.29
C TYR A 320 -2.45 14.05 24.96
N PHE A 321 -3.10 15.19 24.74
CA PHE A 321 -2.41 16.43 24.41
C PHE A 321 -1.53 16.92 25.57
N ALA A 322 -2.01 16.82 26.80
CA ALA A 322 -1.23 17.22 27.96
C ALA A 322 0.08 16.40 28.11
N ILE A 323 0.01 15.08 27.87
CA ILE A 323 1.19 14.20 27.89
C ILE A 323 2.12 14.56 26.71
N ALA A 324 1.60 14.67 25.50
CA ALA A 324 2.36 15.00 24.32
C ALA A 324 3.11 16.34 24.47
N ASP A 325 2.40 17.39 24.92
CA ASP A 325 2.99 18.71 25.19
C ASP A 325 4.04 18.69 26.33
N LYS A 326 3.84 17.86 27.36
CA LYS A 326 4.84 17.65 28.41
C LYS A 326 6.11 17.04 27.84
N LEU A 327 5.97 15.99 27.03
CA LEU A 327 7.08 15.25 26.45
C LEU A 327 7.82 16.04 25.36
N ASP A 328 7.14 16.93 24.63
CA ASP A 328 7.77 17.88 23.69
C ASP A 328 8.75 18.83 24.42
N ARG A 329 8.48 19.17 25.69
CA ARG A 329 9.33 20.04 26.52
C ARG A 329 10.35 19.29 27.36
N SER A 330 10.01 18.09 27.82
CA SER A 330 10.82 17.31 28.75
C SER A 330 10.59 15.81 28.52
N PRO A 331 11.41 15.17 27.69
CA PRO A 331 11.32 13.73 27.46
C PRO A 331 11.43 12.91 28.73
N VAL A 332 10.76 11.76 28.81
CA VAL A 332 10.79 10.79 29.90
C VAL A 332 11.38 9.47 29.36
N ASP A 333 12.45 8.97 29.97
CA ASP A 333 13.12 7.72 29.56
C ASP A 333 13.48 7.66 28.07
N GLY A 334 13.86 8.80 27.49
CA GLY A 334 14.17 8.92 26.06
C GLY A 334 12.95 9.05 25.14
N ILE A 335 11.74 9.01 25.69
CA ILE A 335 10.49 9.20 24.94
C ILE A 335 10.16 10.69 24.91
N ASP A 336 10.21 11.27 23.73
CA ASP A 336 9.73 12.63 23.44
C ASP A 336 8.28 12.61 22.94
N GLY A 337 7.69 13.78 22.70
CA GLY A 337 6.33 13.88 22.21
C GLY A 337 6.13 13.34 20.80
N ARG A 338 7.18 13.30 19.96
CA ARG A 338 7.14 12.68 18.62
C ARG A 338 6.97 11.17 18.75
N THR A 339 7.81 10.56 19.57
CA THR A 339 7.80 9.13 19.87
C THR A 339 6.49 8.70 20.54
N PHE A 340 5.97 9.49 21.47
CA PHE A 340 4.68 9.25 22.12
C PHE A 340 3.52 9.23 21.11
N ARG A 341 3.47 10.22 20.20
CA ARG A 341 2.42 10.30 19.17
C ARG A 341 2.49 9.12 18.19
N LEU A 342 3.70 8.74 17.78
CA LEU A 342 3.93 7.55 16.96
C LEU A 342 3.46 6.28 17.69
N GLY A 343 3.79 6.15 18.98
CA GLY A 343 3.37 5.01 19.81
C GLY A 343 1.87 4.91 19.91
N MET A 344 1.18 6.04 20.09
CA MET A 344 -0.29 6.05 20.07
C MET A 344 -0.85 5.60 18.72
N PHE A 345 -0.31 6.13 17.62
CA PHE A 345 -0.73 5.74 16.26
C PHE A 345 -0.57 4.23 16.03
N VAL A 346 0.59 3.66 16.37
CA VAL A 346 0.86 2.22 16.23
C VAL A 346 -0.05 1.39 17.13
N SER A 347 -0.36 1.86 18.34
CA SER A 347 -1.22 1.13 19.27
C SER A 347 -2.68 1.02 18.80
N LEU A 348 -3.11 1.89 17.90
CA LEU A 348 -4.45 1.80 17.30
C LEU A 348 -4.60 0.69 16.25
N TYR A 349 -3.49 0.08 15.81
CA TYR A 349 -3.54 -1.03 14.86
C TYR A 349 -4.33 -2.22 15.39
N ASN A 350 -4.28 -2.43 16.70
CA ASN A 350 -4.98 -3.56 17.32
C ASN A 350 -5.58 -3.14 18.68
N PRO A 351 -6.91 -3.18 18.86
CA PRO A 351 -7.57 -2.84 20.13
C PRO A 351 -7.08 -3.68 21.34
N SER A 352 -6.47 -4.85 21.13
CA SER A 352 -5.87 -5.64 22.21
C SER A 352 -4.68 -4.94 22.88
N SER A 353 -4.11 -3.92 22.28
CA SER A 353 -3.01 -3.11 22.83
C SER A 353 -3.47 -2.01 23.79
N TYR A 354 -4.77 -1.74 23.91
CA TYR A 354 -5.30 -0.58 24.65
C TYR A 354 -4.90 -0.58 26.12
N ASP A 355 -4.87 -1.74 26.78
CA ASP A 355 -4.42 -1.85 28.19
C ASP A 355 -2.97 -1.40 28.36
N ALA A 356 -2.06 -1.96 27.57
CA ALA A 356 -0.64 -1.58 27.60
C ALA A 356 -0.43 -0.10 27.24
N THR A 357 -1.22 0.42 26.30
CA THR A 357 -1.20 1.84 25.89
C THR A 357 -1.60 2.74 27.04
N ALA A 358 -2.67 2.41 27.76
CA ALA A 358 -3.11 3.19 28.91
C ALA A 358 -2.09 3.19 30.05
N GLN A 359 -1.46 2.04 30.31
CA GLN A 359 -0.36 1.93 31.30
C GLN A 359 0.85 2.78 30.89
N ASN A 360 1.23 2.77 29.61
CA ASN A 360 2.30 3.63 29.08
C ASN A 360 1.99 5.12 29.25
N TRP A 361 0.73 5.52 29.01
CA TRP A 361 0.32 6.92 29.22
C TRP A 361 0.44 7.36 30.67
N ILE A 362 0.08 6.49 31.62
CA ILE A 362 0.24 6.76 33.07
C ILE A 362 1.73 6.98 33.38
N ALA A 363 2.60 6.10 32.91
CA ALA A 363 4.03 6.22 33.15
C ALA A 363 4.59 7.54 32.56
N MET A 364 4.20 7.92 31.33
CA MET A 364 4.63 9.18 30.72
C MET A 364 4.05 10.40 31.44
N ARG A 365 2.78 10.33 31.87
CA ARG A 365 2.12 11.40 32.66
C ARG A 365 2.81 11.61 34.00
N ASP A 366 3.09 10.55 34.73
CA ASP A 366 3.59 10.60 36.09
C ASP A 366 5.13 10.68 36.16
N GLY A 367 5.83 10.47 35.04
CA GLY A 367 7.29 10.49 34.96
C GLY A 367 7.92 9.29 35.65
N ALA A 368 7.20 8.18 35.73
CA ALA A 368 7.67 6.94 36.35
C ALA A 368 8.24 5.99 35.28
N PRO A 369 9.30 5.20 35.61
CA PRO A 369 9.75 4.13 34.72
C PRO A 369 8.64 3.15 34.44
N ASN A 370 8.53 2.70 33.20
CA ASN A 370 7.54 1.70 32.79
C ASN A 370 8.22 0.41 32.37
N ASP A 371 7.87 -0.70 33.03
CA ASP A 371 8.34 -2.04 32.64
C ASP A 371 7.58 -2.60 31.41
N ALA A 372 6.48 -1.96 31.01
CA ALA A 372 5.74 -2.35 29.80
C ALA A 372 6.47 -1.80 28.56
N PRO A 373 6.86 -2.66 27.59
CA PRO A 373 7.48 -2.17 26.37
C PRO A 373 6.50 -1.25 25.65
N LEU A 374 6.95 -0.03 25.33
CA LEU A 374 6.23 0.80 24.37
C LEU A 374 6.03 -0.03 23.10
N ALA A 375 4.80 -0.03 22.54
CA ALA A 375 4.50 -0.69 21.27
C ALA A 375 5.48 -0.28 20.15
N ILE A 376 6.17 0.85 20.32
CA ILE A 376 7.21 1.38 19.43
C ILE A 376 8.47 0.52 19.41
N SER A 377 8.85 -0.14 20.52
CA SER A 377 10.17 -0.82 20.62
C SER A 377 10.31 -2.03 19.69
N ALA A 378 9.19 -2.67 19.30
CA ALA A 378 9.21 -3.82 18.41
C ALA A 378 8.89 -3.45 16.93
N ALA A 379 8.07 -2.42 16.70
CA ALA A 379 7.64 -2.04 15.35
C ALA A 379 8.49 -0.92 14.72
N ALA A 380 9.16 -0.11 15.53
CA ALA A 380 9.95 1.04 15.06
C ALA A 380 11.42 0.69 14.75
N VAL A 381 11.91 -0.49 15.14
CA VAL A 381 13.24 -0.96 14.75
C VAL A 381 13.09 -1.89 13.55
N GLY A 382 12.64 -1.35 12.43
CA GLY A 382 12.78 -2.03 11.15
C GLY A 382 14.24 -2.36 10.90
N SER A 383 14.52 -3.51 10.30
CA SER A 383 15.86 -3.81 9.82
C SER A 383 16.27 -2.82 8.73
N ASP A 384 17.57 -2.58 8.56
CA ASP A 384 18.07 -1.79 7.42
C ASP A 384 17.41 -2.20 6.10
N ASN A 385 17.30 -3.50 5.86
CA ASN A 385 16.69 -4.03 4.65
C ASN A 385 15.21 -3.62 4.51
N SER A 386 14.38 -3.78 5.55
CA SER A 386 12.95 -3.45 5.45
C SER A 386 12.71 -1.97 5.17
N TRP A 387 13.52 -1.07 5.76
CA TRP A 387 13.46 0.36 5.50
C TRP A 387 13.96 0.74 4.11
N SER A 388 15.02 0.10 3.65
CA SER A 388 15.56 0.31 2.30
C SER A 388 14.55 -0.08 1.24
N VAL A 389 13.84 -1.19 1.43
CA VAL A 389 12.78 -1.62 0.51
C VAL A 389 11.56 -0.71 0.58
N PHE A 390 11.16 -0.29 1.79
CA PHE A 390 10.06 0.68 1.93
C PHE A 390 10.34 1.95 1.12
N LEU A 391 11.54 2.53 1.26
CA LEU A 391 11.93 3.72 0.53
C LEU A 391 12.03 3.46 -0.97
N ALA A 392 12.66 2.36 -1.38
CA ALA A 392 12.80 2.03 -2.80
C ALA A 392 11.44 1.90 -3.48
N VAL A 393 10.51 1.12 -2.93
CA VAL A 393 9.15 0.98 -3.49
C VAL A 393 8.44 2.34 -3.53
N THR A 394 8.35 3.00 -2.38
CA THR A 394 7.55 4.23 -2.24
C THR A 394 8.09 5.39 -3.10
N CYS A 395 9.42 5.50 -3.22
CA CYS A 395 10.04 6.59 -3.96
C CYS A 395 10.22 6.28 -5.46
N ASN A 396 10.31 4.99 -5.84
CA ASN A 396 10.42 4.61 -7.26
C ASN A 396 9.08 4.55 -7.97
N ASP A 397 7.97 4.25 -7.25
CA ASP A 397 6.66 4.06 -7.88
C ASP A 397 6.14 5.37 -8.47
N VAL A 398 6.27 6.48 -7.75
CA VAL A 398 5.74 7.79 -8.18
C VAL A 398 6.72 8.93 -7.95
N GLU A 399 6.51 10.03 -8.66
CA GLU A 399 7.24 11.27 -8.41
C GLU A 399 6.70 11.98 -7.16
N TRP A 400 7.60 12.40 -6.29
CA TRP A 400 7.29 13.17 -5.09
C TRP A 400 7.66 14.64 -5.28
N PRO A 401 6.89 15.59 -4.70
CA PRO A 401 7.28 17.00 -4.72
C PRO A 401 8.69 17.21 -4.15
N SER A 402 9.55 17.91 -4.87
CA SER A 402 10.93 18.19 -4.43
C SER A 402 11.06 19.53 -3.68
N ASP A 403 10.01 20.36 -3.67
CA ASP A 403 10.00 21.65 -2.97
C ASP A 403 9.57 21.45 -1.50
N PRO A 404 10.45 21.71 -0.51
CA PRO A 404 10.11 21.60 0.91
C PRO A 404 8.92 22.46 1.36
N GLU A 405 8.65 23.59 0.68
CA GLU A 405 7.53 24.46 1.04
C GLU A 405 6.17 23.78 0.85
N VAL A 406 6.05 22.85 -0.11
CA VAL A 406 4.85 22.02 -0.30
C VAL A 406 4.54 21.19 0.96
N TYR A 407 5.57 20.60 1.55
CA TYR A 407 5.44 19.81 2.77
C TYR A 407 5.22 20.69 4.00
N LYS A 408 5.90 21.84 4.08
CA LYS A 408 5.69 22.78 5.19
C LYS A 408 4.25 23.24 5.27
N GLN A 409 3.68 23.63 4.14
CA GLN A 409 2.26 24.02 4.05
C GLN A 409 1.35 22.83 4.44
N ALA A 410 1.65 21.61 3.97
CA ALA A 410 0.90 20.42 4.30
C ALA A 410 0.94 20.12 5.81
N VAL A 411 2.11 20.25 6.45
CA VAL A 411 2.28 20.10 7.90
C VAL A 411 1.45 21.13 8.69
N GLU A 412 1.47 22.39 8.26
CA GLU A 412 0.69 23.45 8.91
C GLU A 412 -0.83 23.21 8.80
N ASP A 413 -1.29 22.78 7.63
CA ASP A 413 -2.70 22.50 7.37
C ASP A 413 -3.18 21.26 8.13
N ASP A 414 -2.41 20.15 8.06
CA ASP A 414 -2.81 18.89 8.68
C ASP A 414 -2.64 18.92 10.19
N ARG A 415 -1.70 19.68 10.75
CA ARG A 415 -1.61 19.92 12.21
C ARG A 415 -2.86 20.60 12.76
N LYS A 416 -3.49 21.49 11.98
CA LYS A 416 -4.75 22.15 12.36
C LYS A 416 -5.96 21.25 12.16
N LYS A 417 -5.98 20.52 11.04
CA LYS A 417 -7.11 19.69 10.64
C LYS A 417 -7.17 18.36 11.41
N TYR A 418 -6.01 17.78 11.68
CA TYR A 418 -5.83 16.49 12.32
C TYR A 418 -4.82 16.61 13.47
N PRO A 419 -5.22 17.26 14.58
CA PRO A 419 -4.28 17.65 15.65
C PRO A 419 -3.64 16.47 16.39
N LEU A 420 -4.24 15.27 16.34
CA LEU A 420 -3.63 14.10 16.98
C LEU A 420 -2.29 13.73 16.33
N TYR A 421 -2.23 13.72 14.98
CA TYR A 421 -1.04 13.18 14.31
C TYR A 421 -0.72 13.85 12.96
N GLY A 422 -1.52 14.81 12.48
CA GLY A 422 -1.44 15.33 11.11
C GLY A 422 -0.07 15.83 10.67
N ALA A 423 0.69 16.44 11.59
CA ALA A 423 2.02 16.98 11.27
C ALA A 423 3.13 15.91 11.13
N ALA A 424 2.81 14.62 11.30
CA ALA A 424 3.76 13.53 11.04
C ALA A 424 3.64 13.01 9.59
N PRO A 425 2.50 12.43 9.15
CA PRO A 425 2.40 11.90 7.78
C PRO A 425 2.40 12.99 6.69
N ALA A 426 2.18 14.27 7.05
CA ALA A 426 2.32 15.40 6.13
C ALA A 426 3.77 15.89 5.99
N ASN A 427 4.68 15.47 6.88
CA ASN A 427 6.06 15.94 6.91
C ASN A 427 6.87 15.36 5.73
N ILE A 428 8.01 15.99 5.45
CA ILE A 428 8.84 15.66 4.29
C ILE A 428 9.48 14.29 4.44
N MET A 429 9.42 13.50 3.37
CA MET A 429 10.00 12.18 3.26
C MET A 429 11.28 12.19 2.40
N PRO A 430 12.15 11.17 2.55
CA PRO A 430 13.33 11.02 1.69
C PRO A 430 13.01 11.00 0.18
N CYS A 431 11.80 10.62 -0.20
CA CYS A 431 11.36 10.63 -1.61
C CYS A 431 11.43 12.02 -2.26
N ALA A 432 11.36 13.12 -1.48
CA ALA A 432 11.55 14.48 -1.99
C ALA A 432 12.96 14.74 -2.55
N TYR A 433 13.94 13.95 -2.11
CA TYR A 433 15.36 14.05 -2.47
C TYR A 433 15.90 12.79 -3.15
N TRP A 434 14.98 11.92 -3.63
CA TRP A 434 15.37 10.64 -4.22
C TRP A 434 16.11 10.82 -5.55
N GLN A 435 17.32 10.26 -5.66
CA GLN A 435 18.21 10.44 -6.80
C GLN A 435 18.28 9.22 -7.73
N ILE A 436 17.52 8.17 -7.39
CA ILE A 436 17.48 6.95 -8.19
C ILE A 436 16.41 7.12 -9.25
N ASP A 437 16.81 7.03 -10.53
CA ASP A 437 15.90 7.23 -11.66
C ASP A 437 14.77 6.18 -11.66
N ARG A 438 13.56 6.65 -11.79
CA ARG A 438 12.38 5.80 -12.00
C ARG A 438 12.50 5.09 -13.34
N THR A 439 12.06 3.83 -13.37
CA THR A 439 12.15 3.01 -14.57
C THR A 439 10.84 2.95 -15.36
N GLU A 440 9.71 3.21 -14.71
CA GLU A 440 8.37 3.17 -15.32
C GLU A 440 7.36 3.96 -14.48
N GLU A 441 6.19 4.24 -15.06
CA GLU A 441 5.04 4.78 -14.33
C GLU A 441 4.37 3.66 -13.49
N PRO A 442 3.65 4.02 -12.40
CA PRO A 442 2.92 3.03 -11.61
C PRO A 442 1.85 2.36 -12.47
N ALA A 443 1.54 1.10 -12.16
CA ALA A 443 0.44 0.41 -12.80
C ALA A 443 -0.87 1.17 -12.55
N ALA A 444 -1.61 1.49 -13.61
CA ALA A 444 -2.95 2.03 -13.46
C ALA A 444 -3.91 0.93 -12.97
N VAL A 445 -4.90 1.29 -12.16
CA VAL A 445 -6.00 0.37 -11.85
C VAL A 445 -6.81 0.18 -13.13
N ASP A 446 -7.05 -1.09 -13.49
CA ASP A 446 -7.80 -1.49 -14.68
C ASP A 446 -9.20 -1.95 -14.25
N ASP A 447 -10.24 -1.26 -14.73
CA ASP A 447 -11.65 -1.55 -14.47
C ASP A 447 -12.25 -2.55 -15.48
N GLU A 448 -11.49 -2.97 -16.48
CA GLU A 448 -11.88 -4.00 -17.43
C GLU A 448 -11.49 -5.40 -16.91
N GLY A 449 -12.37 -6.39 -17.08
CA GLY A 449 -12.09 -7.76 -16.69
C GLY A 449 -13.19 -8.42 -15.84
N PRO A 450 -12.90 -9.59 -15.24
CA PRO A 450 -13.88 -10.30 -14.42
C PRO A 450 -14.13 -9.60 -13.08
N THR A 451 -15.34 -9.77 -12.52
CA THR A 451 -15.64 -9.37 -11.12
C THR A 451 -14.93 -10.34 -10.18
N ASN A 452 -13.70 -10.00 -9.79
CA ASN A 452 -12.81 -10.89 -9.04
C ASN A 452 -11.98 -10.21 -7.96
N VAL A 453 -12.35 -8.99 -7.55
CA VAL A 453 -11.66 -8.24 -6.50
C VAL A 453 -12.61 -7.97 -5.33
N LEU A 454 -12.31 -8.52 -4.16
CA LEU A 454 -13.01 -8.23 -2.92
C LEU A 454 -12.16 -7.27 -2.09
N VAL A 455 -12.68 -6.07 -1.85
CA VAL A 455 -12.04 -5.01 -1.05
C VAL A 455 -12.58 -5.10 0.38
N ALA A 456 -11.75 -5.46 1.35
CA ALA A 456 -12.12 -5.54 2.75
C ALA A 456 -11.55 -4.37 3.55
N GLN A 457 -12.40 -3.69 4.36
CA GLN A 457 -11.98 -2.46 5.01
C GLN A 457 -12.73 -2.21 6.33
N HIS A 458 -11.99 -2.00 7.43
CA HIS A 458 -12.58 -1.45 8.65
C HIS A 458 -13.00 0.01 8.45
N GLN A 459 -14.12 0.42 9.06
CA GLN A 459 -14.55 1.81 9.04
C GLN A 459 -13.62 2.72 9.85
N ARG A 460 -12.92 2.18 10.84
CA ARG A 460 -11.97 2.89 11.69
C ARG A 460 -10.60 2.17 11.68
N ASP A 461 -9.90 2.32 10.55
CA ASP A 461 -8.52 1.85 10.38
C ASP A 461 -7.57 3.06 10.53
N PRO A 462 -6.61 3.01 11.47
CA PRO A 462 -5.73 4.16 11.73
C PRO A 462 -4.74 4.42 10.60
N VAL A 463 -4.37 3.40 9.84
CA VAL A 463 -3.31 3.46 8.81
C VAL A 463 -3.92 3.68 7.44
N THR A 464 -4.88 2.82 7.13
CA THR A 464 -5.56 2.79 5.82
C THR A 464 -7.04 3.11 6.04
N PRO A 465 -7.40 4.41 6.19
CA PRO A 465 -8.75 4.80 6.54
C PRO A 465 -9.78 4.36 5.50
N HIS A 466 -11.03 4.17 5.93
CA HIS A 466 -12.13 3.63 5.13
C HIS A 466 -12.25 4.25 3.73
N VAL A 467 -12.00 5.55 3.61
CA VAL A 467 -11.98 6.26 2.32
C VAL A 467 -11.03 5.63 1.29
N ASN A 468 -9.99 4.92 1.74
CA ASN A 468 -9.08 4.25 0.81
C ASN A 468 -9.73 2.99 0.21
N GLY A 469 -10.50 2.24 1.00
CA GLY A 469 -11.30 1.13 0.49
C GLY A 469 -12.36 1.61 -0.52
N GLU A 470 -13.04 2.71 -0.21
CA GLU A 470 -13.99 3.34 -1.14
C GLU A 470 -13.30 3.74 -2.46
N ARG A 471 -12.13 4.39 -2.39
CA ARG A 471 -11.36 4.84 -3.56
C ARG A 471 -10.92 3.70 -4.46
N ILE A 472 -10.41 2.60 -3.92
CA ILE A 472 -9.95 1.47 -4.74
C ILE A 472 -11.14 0.72 -5.33
N ASN A 473 -12.25 0.60 -4.59
CA ASN A 473 -13.50 0.02 -5.09
C ASN A 473 -14.06 0.85 -6.26
N GLU A 474 -14.10 2.19 -6.12
CA GLU A 474 -14.51 3.10 -7.19
C GLU A 474 -13.63 2.95 -8.45
N LYS A 475 -12.31 2.81 -8.29
CA LYS A 475 -11.38 2.65 -9.42
C LYS A 475 -11.54 1.32 -10.16
N PHE A 476 -11.84 0.23 -9.45
CA PHE A 476 -12.13 -1.06 -10.07
C PHE A 476 -13.56 -1.16 -10.66
N GLY A 477 -14.48 -0.28 -10.22
CA GLY A 477 -15.86 -0.29 -10.71
C GLY A 477 -16.53 -1.65 -10.54
N GLU A 478 -17.12 -2.16 -11.61
CA GLU A 478 -17.86 -3.45 -11.60
C GLU A 478 -16.97 -4.69 -11.31
N ARG A 479 -15.66 -4.54 -11.36
CA ARG A 479 -14.73 -5.64 -11.04
C ARG A 479 -14.64 -5.93 -9.55
N SER A 480 -15.02 -4.98 -8.70
CA SER A 480 -14.87 -5.14 -7.25
C SER A 480 -16.18 -5.04 -6.50
N ARG A 481 -16.12 -5.51 -5.23
CA ARG A 481 -17.14 -5.27 -4.20
C ARG A 481 -16.45 -4.86 -2.91
N LEU A 482 -17.03 -3.86 -2.24
CA LEU A 482 -16.52 -3.36 -0.96
C LEU A 482 -17.22 -4.06 0.20
N LEU A 483 -16.44 -4.69 1.04
CA LEU A 483 -16.84 -5.20 2.36
C LEU A 483 -16.39 -4.21 3.43
N SER A 484 -17.31 -3.39 3.91
CA SER A 484 -17.11 -2.47 5.01
C SER A 484 -17.40 -3.16 6.35
N VAL A 485 -16.53 -2.97 7.33
CA VAL A 485 -16.71 -3.56 8.66
C VAL A 485 -16.83 -2.45 9.71
N ASP A 486 -17.93 -2.41 10.46
CA ASP A 486 -18.07 -1.52 11.62
C ASP A 486 -17.17 -2.02 12.75
N GLY A 487 -15.91 -1.67 12.68
CA GLY A 487 -14.86 -2.09 13.59
C GLY A 487 -13.65 -1.17 13.49
N SER A 488 -12.70 -1.34 14.41
CA SER A 488 -11.43 -0.62 14.43
C SER A 488 -10.24 -1.56 14.39
N GLY A 489 -9.12 -1.02 13.91
CA GLY A 489 -7.85 -1.71 13.79
C GLY A 489 -7.44 -1.93 12.35
N HIS A 490 -6.23 -2.43 12.16
CA HIS A 490 -5.61 -2.66 10.86
C HIS A 490 -5.58 -4.15 10.54
N GLY A 491 -6.25 -4.55 9.44
CA GLY A 491 -6.46 -5.95 9.06
C GLY A 491 -7.85 -6.47 9.43
N VAL A 492 -8.63 -6.88 8.42
CA VAL A 492 -9.99 -7.40 8.56
C VAL A 492 -10.00 -8.92 8.69
N TYR A 493 -9.47 -9.62 7.67
CA TYR A 493 -9.51 -11.08 7.61
C TYR A 493 -8.46 -11.71 8.51
N ALA A 494 -8.83 -12.68 9.31
CA ALA A 494 -8.02 -13.36 10.32
C ALA A 494 -7.45 -12.44 11.43
N LEU A 495 -7.13 -11.17 11.13
CA LEU A 495 -6.60 -10.19 12.08
C LEU A 495 -7.72 -9.50 12.86
N GLY A 496 -8.85 -9.22 12.22
CA GLY A 496 -10.10 -8.81 12.86
C GLY A 496 -10.88 -10.00 13.40
N LYS A 497 -11.93 -9.71 14.18
CA LYS A 497 -12.76 -10.76 14.84
C LYS A 497 -14.24 -10.70 14.42
N ASN A 498 -14.55 -9.91 13.38
CA ASN A 498 -15.93 -9.78 12.92
C ASN A 498 -16.34 -11.04 12.13
N VAL A 499 -17.27 -11.81 12.67
CA VAL A 499 -17.70 -13.11 12.10
C VAL A 499 -18.28 -12.91 10.69
N CYS A 500 -19.14 -11.90 10.49
CA CYS A 500 -19.71 -11.62 9.17
C CYS A 500 -18.61 -11.39 8.11
N ALA A 501 -17.57 -10.63 8.44
CA ALA A 501 -16.48 -10.39 7.51
C ALA A 501 -15.62 -11.63 7.26
N GLN A 502 -15.39 -12.45 8.29
CA GLN A 502 -14.68 -13.74 8.14
C GLN A 502 -15.45 -14.65 7.18
N ASP A 503 -16.78 -14.78 7.36
CA ASP A 503 -17.63 -15.64 6.53
C ASP A 503 -17.63 -15.17 5.07
N VAL A 504 -17.89 -13.87 4.81
CA VAL A 504 -17.91 -13.32 3.43
C VAL A 504 -16.58 -13.54 2.70
N ILE A 505 -15.44 -13.29 3.37
CA ILE A 505 -14.13 -13.46 2.72
C ILE A 505 -13.82 -14.95 2.54
N THR A 506 -14.19 -15.80 3.50
CA THR A 506 -13.98 -17.25 3.40
C THR A 506 -14.81 -17.83 2.26
N ASP A 507 -16.11 -17.51 2.17
CA ASP A 507 -17.01 -17.97 1.10
C ASP A 507 -16.50 -17.52 -0.27
N TYR A 508 -16.00 -16.28 -0.36
CA TYR A 508 -15.40 -15.81 -1.60
C TYR A 508 -14.12 -16.58 -1.94
N LEU A 509 -13.20 -16.77 -1.00
CA LEU A 509 -11.93 -17.46 -1.27
C LEU A 509 -12.14 -18.98 -1.49
N VAL A 510 -13.06 -19.65 -0.80
CA VAL A 510 -13.27 -21.11 -0.89
C VAL A 510 -14.21 -21.47 -2.05
N ASP A 511 -15.36 -20.83 -2.12
CA ASP A 511 -16.43 -21.19 -3.08
C ASP A 511 -16.49 -20.27 -4.30
N GLY A 512 -15.90 -19.06 -4.22
CA GLY A 512 -15.99 -18.02 -5.25
C GLY A 512 -17.28 -17.22 -5.17
N THR A 513 -17.95 -17.24 -4.02
CA THR A 513 -19.18 -16.49 -3.80
C THR A 513 -18.86 -15.02 -3.58
N MET A 514 -18.82 -14.26 -4.68
CA MET A 514 -18.69 -12.80 -4.62
C MET A 514 -20.04 -12.20 -4.22
N PRO A 515 -20.09 -11.24 -3.28
CA PRO A 515 -21.31 -10.49 -3.01
C PRO A 515 -21.87 -9.81 -4.27
N GLU A 516 -23.23 -9.78 -4.41
CA GLU A 516 -23.88 -9.14 -5.56
C GLU A 516 -23.69 -7.61 -5.54
N GLU A 517 -23.61 -7.02 -4.34
CA GLU A 517 -23.42 -5.59 -4.10
C GLU A 517 -22.44 -5.37 -2.92
N ASP A 518 -22.06 -4.13 -2.67
CA ASP A 518 -21.23 -3.77 -1.51
C ASP A 518 -21.92 -4.16 -0.21
N VAL A 519 -21.15 -4.69 0.74
CA VAL A 519 -21.65 -5.25 2.01
C VAL A 519 -21.14 -4.45 3.19
N THR A 520 -22.00 -4.24 4.19
CA THR A 520 -21.56 -3.72 5.49
C THR A 520 -21.82 -4.76 6.58
N CYS A 521 -20.74 -5.19 7.24
CA CYS A 521 -20.81 -6.04 8.42
C CYS A 521 -20.95 -5.18 9.68
N PRO A 522 -21.97 -5.37 10.53
CA PRO A 522 -22.12 -4.64 11.79
C PRO A 522 -21.04 -5.03 12.80
N ALA A 523 -20.86 -4.18 13.84
CA ALA A 523 -19.92 -4.39 14.94
C ALA A 523 -20.17 -5.68 15.73
#